data_6904407da199766caf99ac8b58a7381a
#
_entry.id   6904407da199766caf99ac8b58a7381a
#
_cell.length_a   1.000
_cell.length_b   1.000
_cell.length_c   1.000
_cell.angle_alpha   90.00
_cell.angle_beta   90.00
_cell.angle_gamma   90.00
#
_symmetry.space_group_name_H-M   'P 1'
#
loop_
_entity.id
_entity.type
_entity.pdbx_description
1 polymer ?
#
loop_
_entity_poly.entity_id
_entity_poly.type
_entity_poly.pdbx_seq_one_letter_code
_entity_poly.pdbx_strand_id
1 'polypeptide(L)'
;MKAQFPQIHSLDDVRWAIEGREDIRIMNREHGFTVCYVISLPDTWGNPYEDALTHWIRRECRGLLFDHQGTLISRPYHKFFNLNEKSYTAASVVDLSQPHVILEKLDGSMVRPFFSGCEVRWGTKMGETEIARSAGAFAERDPNLMGFVRDALSMGVTPIFEWCSRSQRIVLDYPQDRLVLTALRNINSGVYVPYSEMCNIAKGLDVVGAVACEGSLHNIVQRAHSLVGEEGWVIRFESGEMIKLKADEYVRQHRALDGLRWEKDVLALILEGEADDVRGIVAPEVRTQLDLFERAVNEGVLARAGVIEAAVEAAKARGLDRKRFALEVAAHWPQDQERGVLFRVFQGSQAVDEIIALLKKHVGSQTAVDSVRWVWGDFQWNDRVVGDLDA
;
A
#
# COMPACT_ATOMS: atom_id res chain seq x y z
N MET A 1 20.97 5.27 2.10
CA MET A 1 21.20 3.97 1.40
C MET A 1 20.94 4.21 -0.08
N LYS A 2 21.77 3.69 -1.00
CA LYS A 2 21.44 3.77 -2.43
C LYS A 2 20.45 2.67 -2.77
N ALA A 3 19.40 3.00 -3.53
CA ALA A 3 18.50 2.00 -4.05
C ALA A 3 19.26 0.99 -4.93
N GLN A 4 18.99 -0.28 -4.72
CA GLN A 4 19.56 -1.38 -5.51
C GLN A 4 18.39 -2.20 -6.08
N PHE A 5 17.74 -1.63 -7.10
CA PHE A 5 16.59 -2.31 -7.70
C PHE A 5 16.99 -3.63 -8.31
N PRO A 6 16.36 -4.74 -7.93
CA PRO A 6 16.62 -6.04 -8.52
C PRO A 6 16.13 -6.06 -9.97
N GLN A 7 16.84 -6.81 -10.83
CA GLN A 7 16.30 -7.18 -12.13
C GLN A 7 15.16 -8.17 -11.91
N ILE A 8 14.00 -7.89 -12.48
CA ILE A 8 12.82 -8.76 -12.41
C ILE A 8 12.26 -8.89 -13.82
N HIS A 9 12.23 -10.10 -14.33
CA HIS A 9 11.69 -10.43 -15.65
C HIS A 9 10.49 -11.36 -15.53
N SER A 10 10.53 -12.25 -14.52
CA SER A 10 9.55 -13.31 -14.32
C SER A 10 9.04 -13.38 -12.89
N LEU A 11 7.94 -14.08 -12.71
CA LEU A 11 7.36 -14.33 -11.38
C LEU A 11 8.33 -15.10 -10.47
N ASP A 12 9.19 -15.95 -11.04
CA ASP A 12 10.15 -16.72 -10.27
C ASP A 12 11.26 -15.85 -9.66
N ASP A 13 11.57 -14.69 -10.27
CA ASP A 13 12.53 -13.73 -9.71
C ASP A 13 12.09 -13.14 -8.36
N VAL A 14 10.80 -13.20 -8.05
CA VAL A 14 10.26 -12.69 -6.78
C VAL A 14 9.74 -13.81 -5.87
N ARG A 15 9.33 -14.94 -6.40
CA ARG A 15 8.68 -16.04 -5.68
C ARG A 15 9.52 -16.53 -4.50
N TRP A 16 10.82 -16.76 -4.70
CA TRP A 16 11.71 -17.28 -3.68
C TRP A 16 11.84 -16.32 -2.47
N ALA A 17 11.80 -15.00 -2.69
CA ALA A 17 11.93 -14.00 -1.61
C ALA A 17 10.67 -13.88 -0.74
N ILE A 18 9.54 -14.40 -1.22
CA ILE A 18 8.25 -14.37 -0.55
C ILE A 18 7.73 -15.76 -0.19
N GLU A 19 8.53 -16.80 -0.42
CA GLU A 19 8.17 -18.18 -0.07
C GLU A 19 7.93 -18.30 1.43
N GLY A 20 6.84 -18.98 1.81
CA GLY A 20 6.43 -19.14 3.20
C GLY A 20 5.88 -17.87 3.88
N ARG A 21 5.69 -16.77 3.13
CA ARG A 21 5.09 -15.55 3.65
C ARG A 21 3.60 -15.47 3.31
N GLU A 22 2.82 -15.07 4.31
CA GLU A 22 1.38 -14.86 4.15
C GLU A 22 1.02 -13.37 3.99
N ASP A 23 1.92 -12.47 4.37
CA ASP A 23 1.77 -11.02 4.28
C ASP A 23 2.06 -10.45 2.88
N ILE A 24 2.72 -11.23 2.00
CA ILE A 24 2.91 -10.90 0.58
C ILE A 24 2.31 -12.03 -0.25
N ARG A 25 1.42 -11.69 -1.18
CA ARG A 25 0.67 -12.70 -1.93
C ARG A 25 0.86 -12.58 -3.43
N ILE A 26 0.80 -13.73 -4.08
CA ILE A 26 0.62 -13.86 -5.52
C ILE A 26 -0.87 -14.09 -5.74
N MET A 27 -1.54 -13.11 -6.33
CA MET A 27 -2.98 -13.16 -6.58
C MET A 27 -3.22 -13.39 -8.07
N ASN A 28 -3.99 -14.45 -8.40
CA ASN A 28 -4.45 -14.67 -9.77
C ASN A 28 -5.54 -13.63 -10.10
N ARG A 29 -5.37 -12.94 -11.22
CA ARG A 29 -6.28 -11.91 -11.71
C ARG A 29 -6.63 -12.18 -13.18
N GLU A 30 -7.59 -11.46 -13.71
CA GLU A 30 -8.04 -11.62 -15.11
C GLU A 30 -6.90 -11.50 -16.13
N HIS A 31 -5.93 -10.63 -15.87
CA HIS A 31 -4.83 -10.30 -16.79
C HIS A 31 -3.48 -10.93 -16.37
N GLY A 32 -3.48 -11.92 -15.47
CA GLY A 32 -2.28 -12.60 -15.00
C GLY A 32 -2.14 -12.61 -13.48
N PHE A 33 -0.92 -12.44 -12.96
CA PHE A 33 -0.62 -12.52 -11.53
C PHE A 33 -0.22 -11.16 -10.98
N THR A 34 -0.89 -10.71 -9.93
CA THR A 34 -0.46 -9.53 -9.17
C THR A 34 0.27 -9.97 -7.91
N VAL A 35 1.49 -9.44 -7.68
CA VAL A 35 2.23 -9.67 -6.43
C VAL A 35 2.19 -8.40 -5.59
N CYS A 36 1.58 -8.51 -4.41
CA CYS A 36 1.42 -7.38 -3.51
C CYS A 36 1.44 -7.81 -2.05
N TYR A 37 1.99 -6.96 -1.19
CA TYR A 37 1.76 -7.12 0.24
C TYR A 37 0.29 -6.80 0.55
N VAL A 38 -0.30 -7.62 1.40
CA VAL A 38 -1.69 -7.47 1.86
C VAL A 38 -1.74 -6.94 3.29
N ILE A 39 -0.70 -7.24 4.07
CA ILE A 39 -0.50 -6.78 5.44
C ILE A 39 0.97 -6.38 5.57
N SER A 40 1.27 -5.39 6.42
CA SER A 40 2.64 -4.99 6.75
C SER A 40 2.99 -5.46 8.16
N LEU A 41 3.81 -6.49 8.26
CA LEU A 41 4.41 -6.95 9.51
C LEU A 41 5.76 -6.25 9.75
N PRO A 42 6.30 -6.25 10.96
CA PRO A 42 7.60 -5.64 11.25
C PRO A 42 8.74 -6.14 10.34
N ASP A 43 8.70 -7.41 9.95
CA ASP A 43 9.70 -8.11 9.15
C ASP A 43 9.32 -8.28 7.66
N THR A 44 8.16 -7.77 7.23
CA THR A 44 7.69 -7.87 5.82
C THR A 44 8.79 -7.50 4.83
N TRP A 45 9.50 -6.42 5.11
CA TRP A 45 10.53 -5.89 4.20
C TRP A 45 11.91 -6.48 4.44
N GLY A 46 12.12 -7.25 5.52
CA GLY A 46 13.42 -7.74 5.93
C GLY A 46 14.38 -6.63 6.37
N ASN A 47 15.59 -7.05 6.75
CA ASN A 47 16.66 -6.12 7.16
C ASN A 47 17.61 -5.86 5.99
N PRO A 48 17.72 -4.61 5.48
CA PRO A 48 18.58 -4.30 4.35
C PRO A 48 20.07 -4.48 4.64
N TYR A 49 20.47 -4.53 5.91
CA TYR A 49 21.86 -4.71 6.32
C TYR A 49 22.25 -6.19 6.45
N GLU A 50 21.29 -7.09 6.52
CA GLU A 50 21.50 -8.54 6.62
C GLU A 50 21.31 -9.23 5.27
N ASP A 51 20.21 -8.92 4.58
CA ASP A 51 19.88 -9.45 3.25
C ASP A 51 19.27 -8.36 2.38
N ALA A 52 20.15 -7.63 1.70
CA ALA A 52 19.76 -6.53 0.85
C ALA A 52 18.89 -6.98 -0.34
N LEU A 53 19.17 -8.15 -0.92
CA LEU A 53 18.44 -8.61 -2.11
C LEU A 53 16.98 -8.96 -1.77
N THR A 54 16.76 -9.75 -0.74
CA THR A 54 15.41 -10.07 -0.24
C THR A 54 14.66 -8.81 0.17
N HIS A 55 15.34 -7.87 0.86
CA HIS A 55 14.75 -6.59 1.23
C HIS A 55 14.22 -5.82 0.01
N TRP A 56 15.06 -5.68 -1.02
CA TRP A 56 14.67 -4.94 -2.21
C TRP A 56 13.58 -5.64 -3.00
N ILE A 57 13.63 -6.97 -3.17
CA ILE A 57 12.58 -7.73 -3.86
C ILE A 57 11.24 -7.59 -3.13
N ARG A 58 11.21 -7.70 -1.81
CA ARG A 58 9.96 -7.56 -1.05
C ARG A 58 9.39 -6.15 -1.15
N ARG A 59 10.22 -5.11 -1.18
CA ARG A 59 9.77 -3.72 -1.42
C ARG A 59 9.17 -3.54 -2.81
N GLU A 60 9.59 -4.33 -3.80
CA GLU A 60 8.98 -4.35 -5.13
C GLU A 60 7.57 -4.96 -5.12
N CYS A 61 7.27 -5.85 -4.18
CA CYS A 61 5.97 -6.52 -4.07
C CYS A 61 4.86 -5.55 -3.63
N ARG A 62 4.65 -4.49 -4.43
CA ARG A 62 3.61 -3.45 -4.24
C ARG A 62 2.77 -3.29 -5.51
N GLY A 63 2.29 -4.42 -6.04
CA GLY A 63 1.46 -4.46 -7.22
C GLY A 63 2.24 -4.78 -8.51
N LEU A 64 3.35 -5.53 -8.44
CA LEU A 64 3.95 -6.11 -9.64
C LEU A 64 2.90 -6.90 -10.40
N LEU A 65 2.82 -6.72 -11.71
CA LEU A 65 1.89 -7.46 -12.56
C LEU A 65 2.67 -8.31 -13.57
N PHE A 66 2.38 -9.58 -13.54
CA PHE A 66 2.92 -10.59 -14.47
C PHE A 66 1.77 -11.10 -15.34
N ASP A 67 2.05 -11.40 -16.60
CA ASP A 67 1.09 -12.08 -17.47
C ASP A 67 0.85 -13.54 -17.03
N HIS A 68 -0.02 -14.24 -17.73
CA HIS A 68 -0.32 -15.65 -17.44
C HIS A 68 0.85 -16.62 -17.69
N GLN A 69 1.87 -16.20 -18.43
CA GLN A 69 3.13 -16.90 -18.64
C GLN A 69 4.15 -16.61 -17.54
N GLY A 70 3.84 -15.69 -16.63
CA GLY A 70 4.71 -15.26 -15.54
C GLY A 70 5.72 -14.19 -15.95
N THR A 71 5.58 -13.56 -17.12
CA THR A 71 6.45 -12.45 -17.56
C THR A 71 6.00 -11.14 -16.89
N LEU A 72 6.94 -10.34 -16.39
CA LEU A 72 6.64 -9.04 -15.79
C LEU A 72 6.19 -8.05 -16.88
N ILE A 73 4.98 -7.52 -16.75
CA ILE A 73 4.37 -6.58 -17.71
C ILE A 73 4.12 -5.19 -17.13
N SER A 74 4.17 -5.02 -15.81
CA SER A 74 4.06 -3.70 -15.19
C SER A 74 4.70 -3.66 -13.81
N ARG A 75 5.49 -2.61 -13.56
CA ARG A 75 6.23 -2.39 -12.31
C ARG A 75 5.93 -1.01 -11.75
N PRO A 76 5.03 -0.89 -10.77
CA PRO A 76 4.69 0.38 -10.12
C PRO A 76 5.79 0.84 -9.16
N TYR A 77 5.48 1.82 -8.30
CA TYR A 77 6.38 2.21 -7.21
C TYR A 77 6.73 1.02 -6.32
N HIS A 78 8.01 0.88 -5.97
CA HIS A 78 8.41 0.08 -4.82
C HIS A 78 7.84 0.67 -3.52
N LYS A 79 7.80 -0.09 -2.42
CA LYS A 79 7.44 0.46 -1.11
C LYS A 79 8.53 1.42 -0.65
N PHE A 80 8.15 2.63 -0.33
CA PHE A 80 8.98 3.65 0.32
C PHE A 80 8.23 4.22 1.54
N PHE A 81 8.95 4.83 2.45
CA PHE A 81 8.53 5.03 3.83
C PHE A 81 8.54 6.51 4.20
N ASN A 82 7.88 6.86 5.30
CA ASN A 82 7.97 8.19 5.87
C ASN A 82 9.36 8.41 6.50
N LEU A 83 9.74 9.65 6.64
CA LEU A 83 10.88 10.02 7.46
C LEU A 83 10.70 9.44 8.88
N ASN A 84 11.75 8.89 9.46
CA ASN A 84 11.76 8.24 10.77
C ASN A 84 10.88 6.97 10.92
N GLU A 85 10.26 6.47 9.86
CA GLU A 85 9.46 5.23 9.94
C GLU A 85 10.35 3.99 10.10
N LYS A 86 11.49 3.96 9.45
CA LYS A 86 12.48 2.85 9.52
C LYS A 86 13.85 3.39 9.91
N SER A 87 14.73 2.53 10.44
CA SER A 87 16.08 2.93 10.81
C SER A 87 16.87 3.57 9.65
N TYR A 88 16.67 3.04 8.44
CA TYR A 88 17.31 3.54 7.22
C TYR A 88 16.59 4.77 6.60
N THR A 89 15.46 5.19 7.14
CA THR A 89 14.81 6.48 6.81
C THR A 89 14.86 7.47 7.97
N ALA A 90 15.63 7.18 9.02
CA ALA A 90 15.82 8.12 10.13
C ALA A 90 16.47 9.41 9.63
N ALA A 91 16.06 10.55 10.19
CA ALA A 91 16.59 11.85 9.81
C ALA A 91 18.14 11.94 9.93
N SER A 92 18.72 11.16 10.85
CA SER A 92 20.17 11.09 11.07
C SER A 92 20.93 10.38 9.93
N VAL A 93 20.27 9.60 9.08
CA VAL A 93 20.89 8.85 7.97
C VAL A 93 20.51 9.39 6.59
N VAL A 94 19.56 10.31 6.51
CA VAL A 94 19.16 10.97 5.27
C VAL A 94 20.19 12.01 4.89
N ASP A 95 20.83 11.82 3.73
CA ASP A 95 21.89 12.67 3.23
C ASP A 95 21.42 13.46 1.99
N LEU A 96 21.06 14.73 2.19
CA LEU A 96 20.61 15.64 1.14
C LEU A 96 21.75 16.19 0.26
N SER A 97 23.01 15.86 0.54
CA SER A 97 24.11 16.17 -0.40
C SER A 97 24.05 15.31 -1.66
N GLN A 98 23.31 14.20 -1.63
CA GLN A 98 23.04 13.37 -2.80
C GLN A 98 22.04 14.09 -3.72
N PRO A 99 22.21 13.99 -5.05
CA PRO A 99 21.27 14.56 -6.00
C PRO A 99 19.86 14.09 -5.75
N HIS A 100 18.92 15.03 -5.60
CA HIS A 100 17.53 14.75 -5.28
C HIS A 100 16.62 15.86 -5.83
N VAL A 101 15.34 15.55 -5.89
CA VAL A 101 14.25 16.50 -6.14
C VAL A 101 13.18 16.33 -5.06
N ILE A 102 12.58 17.44 -4.64
CA ILE A 102 11.42 17.44 -3.75
C ILE A 102 10.18 17.60 -4.63
N LEU A 103 9.26 16.65 -4.55
CA LEU A 103 8.05 16.63 -5.34
C LEU A 103 6.84 16.82 -4.42
N GLU A 104 5.79 17.43 -4.96
CA GLU A 104 4.49 17.45 -4.30
C GLU A 104 4.02 16.02 -4.02
N LYS A 105 3.47 15.79 -2.83
CA LYS A 105 2.76 14.56 -2.54
C LYS A 105 1.27 14.79 -2.77
N LEU A 106 0.78 14.20 -3.85
CA LEU A 106 -0.62 14.32 -4.23
C LEU A 106 -1.48 13.34 -3.43
N ASP A 107 -2.65 13.82 -3.00
CA ASP A 107 -3.65 13.03 -2.27
C ASP A 107 -4.59 12.35 -3.26
N GLY A 108 -4.23 11.14 -3.66
CA GLY A 108 -4.98 10.37 -4.64
C GLY A 108 -4.68 8.88 -4.56
N SER A 109 -5.03 8.19 -5.60
CA SER A 109 -4.75 6.76 -5.75
C SER A 109 -3.70 6.53 -6.81
N MET A 110 -2.62 5.83 -6.46
CA MET A 110 -1.63 5.40 -7.43
C MET A 110 -2.27 4.44 -8.43
N VAL A 111 -2.22 4.81 -9.70
CA VAL A 111 -2.67 3.98 -10.81
C VAL A 111 -1.58 3.86 -11.88
N ARG A 112 -1.61 2.78 -12.62
CA ARG A 112 -0.66 2.52 -13.69
C ARG A 112 -1.31 1.78 -14.85
N PRO A 113 -0.99 2.13 -16.10
CA PRO A 113 -1.40 1.35 -17.26
C PRO A 113 -0.52 0.11 -17.45
N PHE A 114 -1.06 -0.86 -18.21
CA PHE A 114 -0.34 -2.03 -18.68
C PHE A 114 -1.00 -2.58 -19.95
N PHE A 115 -0.26 -3.34 -20.75
CA PHE A 115 -0.85 -4.05 -21.88
C PHE A 115 -1.51 -5.36 -21.43
N SER A 116 -2.73 -5.59 -21.90
CA SER A 116 -3.40 -6.88 -21.90
C SER A 116 -3.75 -7.23 -23.36
N GLY A 117 -2.95 -8.08 -23.96
CA GLY A 117 -2.96 -8.22 -25.42
C GLY A 117 -2.60 -6.90 -26.10
N CYS A 118 -3.48 -6.41 -26.98
CA CYS A 118 -3.31 -5.13 -27.68
C CYS A 118 -3.97 -3.94 -26.96
N GLU A 119 -4.68 -4.18 -25.86
CA GLU A 119 -5.42 -3.16 -25.13
C GLU A 119 -4.60 -2.58 -23.97
N VAL A 120 -4.76 -1.28 -23.73
CA VAL A 120 -4.25 -0.64 -22.50
C VAL A 120 -5.31 -0.80 -21.42
N ARG A 121 -4.90 -1.41 -20.32
CA ARG A 121 -5.70 -1.53 -19.10
C ARG A 121 -5.03 -0.76 -17.97
N TRP A 122 -5.78 -0.48 -16.92
CA TRP A 122 -5.30 0.28 -15.77
C TRP A 122 -5.43 -0.54 -14.49
N GLY A 123 -4.48 -0.36 -13.58
CA GLY A 123 -4.46 -1.04 -12.30
C GLY A 123 -3.93 -0.18 -11.18
N THR A 124 -4.45 -0.40 -9.98
CA THR A 124 -3.87 0.03 -8.71
C THR A 124 -2.84 -1.01 -8.24
N LYS A 125 -2.31 -0.87 -7.02
CA LYS A 125 -1.46 -1.91 -6.42
C LYS A 125 -2.15 -3.28 -6.31
N MET A 126 -3.49 -3.31 -6.28
CA MET A 126 -4.30 -4.53 -6.13
C MET A 126 -4.75 -5.13 -7.47
N GLY A 127 -4.31 -4.55 -8.59
CA GLY A 127 -4.75 -4.92 -9.93
C GLY A 127 -5.82 -4.00 -10.47
N GLU A 128 -6.63 -4.48 -11.43
CA GLU A 128 -7.73 -3.70 -12.01
C GLU A 128 -8.87 -3.55 -10.99
N THR A 129 -9.07 -2.33 -10.51
CA THR A 129 -10.09 -1.95 -9.54
C THR A 129 -11.05 -0.94 -10.16
N GLU A 130 -12.14 -0.60 -9.47
CA GLU A 130 -13.04 0.47 -9.89
C GLU A 130 -12.33 1.82 -10.03
N ILE A 131 -11.43 2.13 -9.08
CA ILE A 131 -10.57 3.33 -9.13
C ILE A 131 -9.73 3.34 -10.41
N ALA A 132 -9.10 2.22 -10.73
CA ALA A 132 -8.27 2.10 -11.92
C ALA A 132 -9.09 2.22 -13.22
N ARG A 133 -10.32 1.65 -13.25
CA ARG A 133 -11.23 1.81 -14.38
C ARG A 133 -11.67 3.26 -14.57
N SER A 134 -11.96 3.96 -13.47
CA SER A 134 -12.31 5.40 -13.51
C SER A 134 -11.17 6.24 -14.07
N ALA A 135 -9.94 5.98 -13.62
CA ALA A 135 -8.75 6.65 -14.14
C ALA A 135 -8.52 6.34 -15.64
N GLY A 136 -8.71 5.08 -16.04
CA GLY A 136 -8.63 4.66 -17.46
C GLY A 136 -9.66 5.37 -18.34
N ALA A 137 -10.91 5.41 -17.91
CA ALA A 137 -11.97 6.12 -18.63
C ALA A 137 -11.74 7.64 -18.72
N PHE A 138 -11.05 8.21 -17.73
CA PHE A 138 -10.59 9.60 -17.80
C PHE A 138 -9.47 9.76 -18.84
N ALA A 139 -8.47 8.87 -18.81
CA ALA A 139 -7.34 8.92 -19.74
C ALA A 139 -7.75 8.75 -21.20
N GLU A 140 -8.74 7.90 -21.49
CA GLU A 140 -9.25 7.66 -22.85
C GLU A 140 -9.83 8.90 -23.54
N ARG A 141 -10.18 9.94 -22.79
CA ARG A 141 -10.66 11.21 -23.31
C ARG A 141 -9.54 12.10 -23.88
N ASP A 142 -8.29 11.76 -23.58
CA ASP A 142 -7.11 12.49 -24.07
C ASP A 142 -6.25 11.58 -24.98
N PRO A 143 -6.35 11.74 -26.31
CA PRO A 143 -5.55 10.96 -27.25
C PRO A 143 -4.03 11.16 -27.09
N ASN A 144 -3.58 12.35 -26.62
CA ASN A 144 -2.15 12.61 -26.41
C ASN A 144 -1.63 11.81 -25.21
N LEU A 145 -2.39 11.80 -24.11
CA LEU A 145 -2.07 10.98 -22.94
C LEU A 145 -2.05 9.49 -23.31
N MET A 146 -3.05 9.01 -24.06
CA MET A 146 -3.11 7.60 -24.47
C MET A 146 -2.00 7.24 -25.47
N GLY A 147 -1.60 8.16 -26.35
CA GLY A 147 -0.42 8.00 -27.21
C GLY A 147 0.86 7.83 -26.38
N PHE A 148 1.11 8.76 -25.46
CA PHE A 148 2.24 8.70 -24.53
C PHE A 148 2.27 7.40 -23.74
N VAL A 149 1.13 6.95 -23.21
CA VAL A 149 1.01 5.70 -22.44
C VAL A 149 1.42 4.50 -23.30
N ARG A 150 0.92 4.41 -24.53
CA ARG A 150 1.27 3.30 -25.45
C ARG A 150 2.75 3.29 -25.82
N ASP A 151 3.32 4.46 -26.09
CA ASP A 151 4.74 4.59 -26.43
C ASP A 151 5.62 4.18 -25.24
N ALA A 152 5.33 4.66 -24.03
CA ALA A 152 6.07 4.29 -22.83
C ALA A 152 6.02 2.77 -22.56
N LEU A 153 4.83 2.17 -22.61
CA LEU A 153 4.67 0.72 -22.41
C LEU A 153 5.41 -0.08 -23.50
N SER A 154 5.38 0.37 -24.76
CA SER A 154 6.10 -0.29 -25.86
C SER A 154 7.61 -0.23 -25.70
N MET A 155 8.12 0.78 -25.00
CA MET A 155 9.55 0.91 -24.62
C MET A 155 9.91 0.15 -23.32
N GLY A 156 9.00 -0.63 -22.76
CA GLY A 156 9.24 -1.35 -21.49
C GLY A 156 9.31 -0.44 -20.27
N VAL A 157 8.57 0.67 -20.29
CA VAL A 157 8.47 1.64 -19.20
C VAL A 157 7.04 1.67 -18.68
N THR A 158 6.86 1.55 -17.37
CA THR A 158 5.59 1.75 -16.67
C THR A 158 5.44 3.23 -16.33
N PRO A 159 4.50 3.99 -16.92
CA PRO A 159 4.10 5.28 -16.38
C PRO A 159 3.30 5.08 -15.11
N ILE A 160 3.59 5.87 -14.09
CA ILE A 160 2.92 5.82 -12.79
C ILE A 160 2.22 7.16 -12.58
N PHE A 161 0.91 7.09 -12.32
CA PHE A 161 0.09 8.27 -12.12
C PHE A 161 -0.51 8.29 -10.73
N GLU A 162 -0.86 9.49 -10.28
CA GLU A 162 -1.76 9.69 -9.15
C GLU A 162 -3.13 10.14 -9.70
N TRP A 163 -4.16 9.37 -9.36
CA TRP A 163 -5.54 9.68 -9.69
C TRP A 163 -6.17 10.50 -8.57
N CYS A 164 -6.25 11.82 -8.78
CA CYS A 164 -6.87 12.77 -7.88
C CYS A 164 -8.31 13.01 -8.32
N SER A 165 -9.25 12.31 -7.70
CA SER A 165 -10.66 12.33 -8.12
C SER A 165 -11.54 12.96 -7.06
N ARG A 166 -12.49 13.78 -7.51
CA ARG A 166 -13.51 14.36 -6.62
C ARG A 166 -14.51 13.33 -6.12
N SER A 167 -14.88 12.37 -6.98
CA SER A 167 -15.83 11.30 -6.61
C SER A 167 -15.20 10.21 -5.74
N GLN A 168 -13.88 10.08 -5.78
CA GLN A 168 -13.09 9.12 -4.99
C GLN A 168 -12.09 9.86 -4.10
N ARG A 169 -12.52 11.01 -3.56
CA ARG A 169 -11.75 11.88 -2.66
C ARG A 169 -11.25 11.11 -1.45
N ILE A 170 -9.99 11.34 -1.08
CA ILE A 170 -9.39 10.84 0.17
C ILE A 170 -9.53 11.92 1.24
N VAL A 171 -8.72 12.98 1.20
CA VAL A 171 -8.81 14.13 2.12
C VAL A 171 -9.01 15.43 1.37
N LEU A 172 -8.12 15.73 0.41
CA LEU A 172 -8.12 17.01 -0.28
C LEU A 172 -9.24 17.10 -1.33
N ASP A 173 -9.88 18.27 -1.39
CA ASP A 173 -10.90 18.56 -2.39
C ASP A 173 -10.28 19.26 -3.60
N TYR A 174 -9.98 18.49 -4.63
CA TYR A 174 -9.48 19.03 -5.88
C TYR A 174 -10.61 19.72 -6.67
N PRO A 175 -10.34 20.86 -7.33
CA PRO A 175 -11.35 21.58 -8.11
C PRO A 175 -11.88 20.77 -9.31
N GLN A 176 -11.09 19.83 -9.81
CA GLN A 176 -11.42 18.91 -10.90
C GLN A 176 -10.67 17.60 -10.77
N ASP A 177 -11.18 16.57 -11.45
CA ASP A 177 -10.46 15.30 -11.56
C ASP A 177 -9.14 15.51 -12.34
N ARG A 178 -8.06 14.88 -11.86
CA ARG A 178 -6.72 14.96 -12.45
C ARG A 178 -6.07 13.59 -12.48
N LEU A 179 -5.36 13.30 -13.55
CA LEU A 179 -4.49 12.13 -13.68
C LEU A 179 -3.07 12.63 -13.90
N VAL A 180 -2.31 12.69 -12.82
CA VAL A 180 -1.00 13.36 -12.75
C VAL A 180 0.12 12.35 -12.88
N LEU A 181 0.99 12.49 -13.87
CA LEU A 181 2.18 11.65 -14.02
C LEU A 181 3.17 11.93 -12.89
N THR A 182 3.49 10.93 -12.10
CA THR A 182 4.39 11.04 -10.95
C THR A 182 5.74 10.36 -11.16
N ALA A 183 5.81 9.32 -12.00
CA ALA A 183 7.07 8.66 -12.38
C ALA A 183 6.96 7.91 -13.70
N LEU A 184 8.12 7.69 -14.32
CA LEU A 184 8.36 6.71 -15.36
C LEU A 184 9.36 5.69 -14.84
N ARG A 185 9.04 4.40 -14.94
CA ARG A 185 9.85 3.33 -14.37
C ARG A 185 10.11 2.21 -15.36
N ASN A 186 11.37 1.85 -15.58
CA ASN A 186 11.71 0.71 -16.41
C ASN A 186 11.18 -0.58 -15.78
N ILE A 187 10.48 -1.39 -16.56
CA ILE A 187 9.79 -2.60 -16.08
C ILE A 187 10.80 -3.60 -15.51
N ASN A 188 11.84 -3.92 -16.23
CA ASN A 188 12.78 -5.00 -15.86
C ASN A 188 13.79 -4.54 -14.80
N SER A 189 14.46 -3.41 -15.03
CA SER A 189 15.50 -2.92 -14.12
C SER A 189 14.97 -2.22 -12.88
N GLY A 190 13.73 -1.72 -12.92
CA GLY A 190 13.13 -0.95 -11.84
C GLY A 190 13.71 0.46 -11.68
N VAL A 191 14.61 0.86 -12.54
CA VAL A 191 15.22 2.21 -12.50
C VAL A 191 14.17 3.24 -12.91
N TYR A 192 14.13 4.34 -12.17
CA TYR A 192 13.27 5.47 -12.49
C TYR A 192 13.96 6.40 -13.49
N VAL A 193 13.20 6.90 -14.46
CA VAL A 193 13.66 8.00 -15.30
C VAL A 193 13.86 9.25 -14.43
N PRO A 194 14.98 9.97 -14.56
CA PRO A 194 15.22 11.21 -13.85
C PRO A 194 14.05 12.21 -14.02
N TYR A 195 13.74 12.97 -12.97
CA TYR A 195 12.57 13.86 -12.98
C TYR A 195 12.61 14.88 -14.14
N SER A 196 13.77 15.50 -14.38
CA SER A 196 13.94 16.46 -15.47
C SER A 196 13.74 15.86 -16.86
N GLU A 197 14.19 14.62 -17.05
CA GLU A 197 13.99 13.86 -18.29
C GLU A 197 12.53 13.46 -18.45
N MET A 198 11.88 12.99 -17.38
CA MET A 198 10.45 12.69 -17.37
C MET A 198 9.62 13.91 -17.79
N CYS A 199 9.90 15.09 -17.24
CA CYS A 199 9.21 16.34 -17.63
C CYS A 199 9.40 16.68 -19.11
N ASN A 200 10.57 16.41 -19.68
CA ASN A 200 10.83 16.63 -21.10
C ASN A 200 10.08 15.64 -22.00
N ILE A 201 10.05 14.36 -21.62
CA ILE A 201 9.34 13.30 -22.34
C ILE A 201 7.82 13.52 -22.28
N ALA A 202 7.31 13.90 -21.11
CA ALA A 202 5.88 14.08 -20.83
C ALA A 202 5.38 15.51 -21.11
N LYS A 203 6.08 16.26 -21.97
CA LYS A 203 5.72 17.64 -22.26
C LYS A 203 4.28 17.75 -22.79
N GLY A 204 3.48 18.57 -22.10
CA GLY A 204 2.07 18.77 -22.41
C GLY A 204 1.10 17.89 -21.61
N LEU A 205 1.59 16.99 -20.79
CA LEU A 205 0.79 16.24 -19.82
C LEU A 205 0.80 16.92 -18.44
N ASP A 206 -0.15 16.54 -17.60
CA ASP A 206 -0.15 16.93 -16.18
C ASP A 206 0.93 16.09 -15.43
N VAL A 207 1.98 16.75 -14.98
CA VAL A 207 3.14 16.14 -14.30
C VAL A 207 3.23 16.70 -12.90
N VAL A 208 3.59 15.84 -11.93
CA VAL A 208 3.76 16.26 -10.54
C VAL A 208 4.74 17.42 -10.40
N GLY A 209 4.36 18.42 -9.61
CA GLY A 209 5.17 19.61 -9.39
C GLY A 209 6.44 19.33 -8.58
N ALA A 210 7.53 20.01 -8.96
CA ALA A 210 8.74 20.08 -8.13
C ALA A 210 8.66 21.30 -7.22
N VAL A 211 9.04 21.11 -5.96
CA VAL A 211 9.06 22.15 -4.94
C VAL A 211 10.45 22.75 -4.84
N ALA A 212 10.58 24.05 -5.05
CA ALA A 212 11.83 24.78 -4.80
C ALA A 212 12.00 24.93 -3.28
N CYS A 213 12.75 24.04 -2.68
CA CYS A 213 13.05 24.06 -1.25
C CYS A 213 14.51 23.75 -1.02
N GLU A 214 15.27 24.76 -0.62
CA GLU A 214 16.69 24.65 -0.27
C GLU A 214 16.84 24.68 1.26
N GLY A 215 17.93 24.09 1.74
CA GLY A 215 18.30 24.14 3.15
C GLY A 215 18.59 22.77 3.77
N SER A 216 18.67 22.73 5.09
CA SER A 216 18.88 21.49 5.83
C SER A 216 17.62 20.62 5.82
N LEU A 217 17.81 19.31 6.03
CA LEU A 217 16.67 18.38 6.17
C LEU A 217 15.68 18.88 7.25
N HIS A 218 16.18 19.43 8.35
CA HIS A 218 15.33 20.00 9.40
C HIS A 218 14.42 21.12 8.86
N ASN A 219 14.96 22.03 8.07
CA ASN A 219 14.17 23.14 7.49
C ASN A 219 13.14 22.63 6.48
N ILE A 220 13.50 21.65 5.66
CA ILE A 220 12.59 21.03 4.69
C ILE A 220 11.44 20.32 5.42
N VAL A 221 11.76 19.58 6.47
CA VAL A 221 10.76 18.87 7.31
C VAL A 221 9.82 19.87 7.98
N GLN A 222 10.35 20.94 8.60
CA GLN A 222 9.50 21.96 9.22
C GLN A 222 8.56 22.63 8.21
N ARG A 223 9.06 22.93 7.01
CA ARG A 223 8.20 23.49 5.96
C ARG A 223 7.14 22.50 5.48
N ALA A 224 7.49 21.22 5.30
CA ALA A 224 6.52 20.19 4.93
C ALA A 224 5.43 20.03 6.00
N HIS A 225 5.80 20.05 7.29
CA HIS A 225 4.85 19.99 8.40
C HIS A 225 3.91 21.21 8.45
N SER A 226 4.40 22.39 8.07
CA SER A 226 3.60 23.63 8.08
C SER A 226 2.70 23.84 6.87
N LEU A 227 2.68 22.91 5.91
CA LEU A 227 1.81 23.01 4.73
C LEU A 227 0.33 22.98 5.13
N VAL A 228 -0.45 23.75 4.40
CA VAL A 228 -1.90 23.88 4.57
C VAL A 228 -2.57 23.59 3.22
N GLY A 229 -3.55 22.69 3.22
CA GLY A 229 -4.24 22.32 1.98
C GLY A 229 -3.43 21.43 1.03
N GLU A 230 -2.33 20.83 1.52
CA GLU A 230 -1.47 19.91 0.79
C GLU A 230 -1.25 18.64 1.62
N GLU A 231 -1.03 17.48 0.97
CA GLU A 231 -0.72 16.25 1.69
C GLU A 231 0.70 16.27 2.26
N GLY A 232 1.63 16.88 1.55
CA GLY A 232 3.04 16.93 1.90
C GLY A 232 3.99 16.85 0.71
N TRP A 233 5.17 16.28 0.92
CA TRP A 233 6.19 16.16 -0.10
C TRP A 233 6.81 14.77 -0.16
N VAL A 234 7.45 14.46 -1.30
CA VAL A 234 8.31 13.28 -1.49
C VAL A 234 9.69 13.74 -1.86
N ILE A 235 10.70 13.46 -1.04
CA ILE A 235 12.10 13.60 -1.43
C ILE A 235 12.45 12.39 -2.29
N ARG A 236 12.77 12.60 -3.55
CA ARG A 236 13.16 11.57 -4.50
C ARG A 236 14.63 11.76 -4.88
N PHE A 237 15.46 10.82 -4.47
CA PHE A 237 16.86 10.78 -4.82
C PHE A 237 17.07 10.23 -6.24
N GLU A 238 18.11 10.68 -6.94
CA GLU A 238 18.46 10.12 -8.26
C GLU A 238 18.79 8.63 -8.18
N SER A 239 19.22 8.14 -7.02
CA SER A 239 19.37 6.70 -6.79
C SER A 239 18.05 5.93 -6.88
N GLY A 240 16.90 6.61 -6.88
CA GLY A 240 15.55 6.05 -6.86
C GLY A 240 14.98 5.81 -5.45
N GLU A 241 15.75 6.02 -4.38
CA GLU A 241 15.19 6.02 -3.02
C GLU A 241 14.25 7.20 -2.83
N MET A 242 13.20 7.01 -2.03
CA MET A 242 12.17 8.01 -1.80
C MET A 242 11.80 8.06 -0.32
N ILE A 243 11.52 9.28 0.18
CA ILE A 243 11.10 9.52 1.56
C ILE A 243 9.89 10.44 1.55
N LYS A 244 8.85 10.05 2.28
CA LYS A 244 7.63 10.85 2.44
C LYS A 244 7.79 11.83 3.59
N LEU A 245 7.32 13.05 3.38
CA LEU A 245 7.12 14.07 4.40
C LEU A 245 5.66 14.49 4.34
N LYS A 246 4.89 14.29 5.42
CA LYS A 246 3.47 14.64 5.45
C LYS A 246 3.23 15.93 6.21
N ALA A 247 2.26 16.72 5.78
CA ALA A 247 1.82 17.93 6.46
C ALA A 247 1.05 17.59 7.74
N ASP A 248 1.30 18.33 8.83
CA ASP A 248 0.62 18.09 10.11
C ASP A 248 -0.88 18.35 10.01
N GLU A 249 -1.28 19.34 9.22
CA GLU A 249 -2.69 19.61 8.97
C GLU A 249 -3.37 18.47 8.26
N TYR A 250 -2.76 17.95 7.19
CA TYR A 250 -3.28 16.81 6.45
C TYR A 250 -3.47 15.59 7.36
N VAL A 251 -2.46 15.28 8.16
CA VAL A 251 -2.53 14.17 9.11
C VAL A 251 -3.64 14.38 10.14
N ARG A 252 -3.84 15.60 10.63
CA ARG A 252 -4.95 15.94 11.54
C ARG A 252 -6.31 15.81 10.86
N GLN A 253 -6.42 16.32 9.64
CA GLN A 253 -7.66 16.21 8.85
C GLN A 253 -8.01 14.75 8.55
N HIS A 254 -6.99 13.91 8.36
CA HIS A 254 -7.16 12.46 8.16
C HIS A 254 -7.56 11.73 9.46
N ARG A 255 -7.91 12.45 10.49
CA ARG A 255 -8.26 11.92 11.82
C ARG A 255 -7.15 11.14 12.51
N ALA A 256 -5.94 11.14 11.96
CA ALA A 256 -4.87 10.28 12.44
C ALA A 256 -4.49 10.55 13.90
N LEU A 257 -4.44 11.79 14.33
CA LEU A 257 -4.12 12.13 15.74
C LEU A 257 -5.34 12.00 16.65
N ASP A 258 -6.51 12.47 16.24
CA ASP A 258 -7.73 12.32 17.03
C ASP A 258 -8.23 10.87 17.09
N GLY A 259 -8.02 10.10 16.01
CA GLY A 259 -8.35 8.68 15.94
C GLY A 259 -7.50 7.81 16.86
N LEU A 260 -6.30 8.23 17.22
CA LEU A 260 -5.44 7.47 18.14
C LEU A 260 -5.98 7.44 19.59
N ARG A 261 -6.95 8.26 19.94
CA ARG A 261 -7.61 8.21 21.27
C ARG A 261 -8.53 6.99 21.44
N TRP A 262 -9.05 6.45 20.35
CA TRP A 262 -10.03 5.37 20.44
C TRP A 262 -9.53 4.14 19.70
N GLU A 263 -9.53 2.99 20.38
CA GLU A 263 -9.10 1.71 19.81
C GLU A 263 -9.80 1.38 18.47
N LYS A 264 -11.11 1.69 18.36
CA LYS A 264 -11.88 1.46 17.13
C LYS A 264 -11.32 2.25 15.93
N ASP A 265 -10.84 3.47 16.18
CA ASP A 265 -10.30 4.34 15.13
C ASP A 265 -8.85 3.94 14.78
N VAL A 266 -8.06 3.53 15.78
CA VAL A 266 -6.74 2.93 15.54
C VAL A 266 -6.84 1.63 14.77
N LEU A 267 -7.82 0.78 15.10
CA LEU A 267 -8.10 -0.43 14.34
C LEU A 267 -8.46 -0.09 12.88
N ALA A 268 -9.28 0.93 12.66
CA ALA A 268 -9.63 1.40 11.32
C ALA A 268 -8.37 1.82 10.53
N LEU A 269 -7.49 2.64 11.13
CA LEU A 269 -6.22 3.06 10.53
C LEU A 269 -5.33 1.86 10.14
N ILE A 270 -5.25 0.85 11.01
CA ILE A 270 -4.49 -0.38 10.74
C ILE A 270 -5.07 -1.13 9.54
N LEU A 271 -6.39 -1.32 9.52
CA LEU A 271 -7.09 -2.06 8.46
C LEU A 271 -7.09 -1.33 7.10
N GLU A 272 -6.96 -0.01 7.10
CA GLU A 272 -6.83 0.82 5.90
C GLU A 272 -5.38 0.91 5.42
N GLY A 273 -4.42 0.46 6.22
CA GLY A 273 -2.99 0.52 5.93
C GLY A 273 -2.41 1.93 6.09
N GLU A 274 -3.04 2.76 6.92
CA GLU A 274 -2.68 4.16 7.16
C GLU A 274 -1.89 4.36 8.46
N ALA A 275 -1.66 3.30 9.25
CA ALA A 275 -0.88 3.36 10.48
C ALA A 275 0.54 3.90 10.26
N ASP A 276 1.13 3.71 9.07
CA ASP A 276 2.44 4.25 8.71
C ASP A 276 2.45 5.79 8.60
N ASP A 277 1.30 6.41 8.35
CA ASP A 277 1.16 7.85 8.18
C ASP A 277 1.36 8.63 9.48
N VAL A 278 1.03 7.99 10.59
CA VAL A 278 1.17 8.61 11.93
C VAL A 278 2.47 8.27 12.64
N ARG A 279 3.15 7.18 12.26
CA ARG A 279 4.38 6.70 12.93
C ARG A 279 5.50 7.74 13.03
N GLY A 280 5.66 8.54 11.99
CA GLY A 280 6.74 9.53 11.91
C GLY A 280 6.53 10.77 12.77
N ILE A 281 5.30 11.01 13.23
CA ILE A 281 4.89 12.25 13.90
C ILE A 281 4.46 12.07 15.36
N VAL A 282 4.20 10.84 15.80
CA VAL A 282 3.79 10.56 17.18
C VAL A 282 5.00 10.33 18.10
N ALA A 283 4.79 10.54 19.41
CA ALA A 283 5.78 10.27 20.44
C ALA A 283 6.25 8.79 20.43
N PRO A 284 7.49 8.49 20.86
CA PRO A 284 8.03 7.14 20.82
C PRO A 284 7.16 6.10 21.54
N GLU A 285 6.51 6.49 22.63
CA GLU A 285 5.65 5.63 23.45
C GLU A 285 4.39 5.25 22.69
N VAL A 286 3.75 6.22 22.03
CA VAL A 286 2.57 6.01 21.17
C VAL A 286 2.92 5.14 19.98
N ARG A 287 4.09 5.42 19.36
CA ARG A 287 4.62 4.61 18.26
C ARG A 287 4.78 3.16 18.66
N THR A 288 5.42 2.91 19.81
CA THR A 288 5.64 1.54 20.32
C THR A 288 4.30 0.83 20.50
N GLN A 289 3.30 1.50 21.05
CA GLN A 289 2.00 0.92 21.26
C GLN A 289 1.26 0.66 19.94
N LEU A 290 1.36 1.58 18.97
CA LEU A 290 0.79 1.42 17.64
C LEU A 290 1.41 0.21 16.92
N ASP A 291 2.74 0.05 17.00
CA ASP A 291 3.45 -1.08 16.42
C ASP A 291 3.04 -2.41 17.05
N LEU A 292 2.83 -2.43 18.37
CA LEU A 292 2.37 -3.62 19.09
C LEU A 292 0.93 -3.97 18.71
N PHE A 293 0.06 -2.99 18.60
CA PHE A 293 -1.34 -3.23 18.23
C PHE A 293 -1.47 -3.68 16.78
N GLU A 294 -0.81 -3.00 15.85
CA GLU A 294 -0.78 -3.41 14.45
C GLU A 294 -0.25 -4.84 14.29
N ARG A 295 0.82 -5.17 15.01
CA ARG A 295 1.36 -6.53 15.04
C ARG A 295 0.32 -7.52 15.52
N ALA A 296 -0.33 -7.26 16.66
CA ALA A 296 -1.32 -8.17 17.25
C ALA A 296 -2.50 -8.39 16.27
N VAL A 297 -3.00 -7.32 15.66
CA VAL A 297 -4.10 -7.42 14.67
C VAL A 297 -3.66 -8.23 13.44
N ASN A 298 -2.49 -7.93 12.87
CA ASN A 298 -2.02 -8.59 11.66
C ASN A 298 -1.70 -10.07 11.89
N GLU A 299 -1.00 -10.40 12.98
CA GLU A 299 -0.74 -11.80 13.37
C GLU A 299 -2.04 -12.55 13.65
N GLY A 300 -3.00 -11.90 14.31
CA GLY A 300 -4.32 -12.48 14.57
C GLY A 300 -5.11 -12.76 13.30
N VAL A 301 -5.14 -11.83 12.36
CA VAL A 301 -5.79 -12.01 11.05
C VAL A 301 -5.20 -13.20 10.31
N LEU A 302 -3.85 -13.30 10.26
CA LEU A 302 -3.17 -14.42 9.59
C LEU A 302 -3.44 -15.75 10.28
N ALA A 303 -3.36 -15.79 11.61
CA ALA A 303 -3.65 -17.01 12.38
C ALA A 303 -5.08 -17.50 12.13
N ARG A 304 -6.07 -16.59 12.14
CA ARG A 304 -7.47 -16.94 11.88
C ARG A 304 -7.69 -17.39 10.44
N ALA A 305 -7.05 -16.72 9.48
CA ALA A 305 -7.09 -17.13 8.08
C ALA A 305 -6.59 -18.56 7.89
N GLY A 306 -5.46 -18.91 8.48
CA GLY A 306 -4.92 -20.27 8.40
C GLY A 306 -5.85 -21.32 9.01
N VAL A 307 -6.53 -21.02 10.14
CA VAL A 307 -7.51 -21.92 10.74
C VAL A 307 -8.71 -22.14 9.81
N ILE A 308 -9.22 -21.07 9.19
CA ILE A 308 -10.35 -21.15 8.27
C ILE A 308 -9.96 -21.91 7.00
N GLU A 309 -8.83 -21.60 6.42
CA GLU A 309 -8.32 -22.26 5.20
C GLU A 309 -8.13 -23.75 5.44
N ALA A 310 -7.50 -24.15 6.55
CA ALA A 310 -7.32 -25.55 6.90
C ALA A 310 -8.67 -26.30 7.06
N ALA A 311 -9.66 -25.67 7.69
CA ALA A 311 -10.99 -26.27 7.84
C ALA A 311 -11.72 -26.43 6.50
N VAL A 312 -11.59 -25.44 5.61
CA VAL A 312 -12.16 -25.46 4.26
C VAL A 312 -11.48 -26.51 3.39
N GLU A 313 -10.17 -26.61 3.42
CA GLU A 313 -9.40 -27.61 2.68
C GLU A 313 -9.75 -29.03 3.15
N ALA A 314 -9.82 -29.25 4.46
CA ALA A 314 -10.21 -30.54 5.02
C ALA A 314 -11.63 -30.92 4.57
N ALA A 315 -12.56 -29.97 4.51
CA ALA A 315 -13.92 -30.19 4.03
C ALA A 315 -13.95 -30.54 2.54
N LYS A 316 -13.20 -29.84 1.70
CA LYS A 316 -13.06 -30.09 0.26
C LYS A 316 -12.42 -31.46 -0.01
N ALA A 317 -11.38 -31.83 0.74
CA ALA A 317 -10.74 -33.13 0.65
C ALA A 317 -11.70 -34.29 0.97
N ARG A 318 -12.67 -34.05 1.88
CA ARG A 318 -13.77 -35.01 2.20
C ARG A 318 -14.88 -34.97 1.15
N GLY A 319 -14.80 -34.14 0.12
CA GLY A 319 -15.85 -34.03 -0.92
C GLY A 319 -17.16 -33.44 -0.39
N LEU A 320 -17.13 -32.60 0.64
CA LEU A 320 -18.33 -31.97 1.17
C LEU A 320 -18.90 -30.97 0.17
N ASP A 321 -20.19 -31.10 -0.12
CA ASP A 321 -20.96 -30.05 -0.80
C ASP A 321 -21.30 -28.90 0.18
N ARG A 322 -21.89 -27.83 -0.33
CA ARG A 322 -22.26 -26.66 0.47
C ARG A 322 -23.22 -26.98 1.62
N LYS A 323 -24.15 -27.93 1.42
CA LYS A 323 -25.13 -28.30 2.44
C LYS A 323 -24.46 -29.07 3.57
N ARG A 324 -23.64 -30.05 3.23
CA ARG A 324 -22.89 -30.82 4.23
C ARG A 324 -21.87 -29.97 4.95
N PHE A 325 -21.18 -29.06 4.24
CA PHE A 325 -20.29 -28.09 4.86
C PHE A 325 -21.01 -27.22 5.91
N ALA A 326 -22.24 -26.76 5.59
CA ALA A 326 -23.04 -25.98 6.52
C ALA A 326 -23.35 -26.77 7.82
N LEU A 327 -23.70 -28.04 7.69
CA LEU A 327 -24.11 -28.88 8.82
C LEU A 327 -22.94 -29.46 9.62
N GLU A 328 -21.85 -29.85 8.94
CA GLU A 328 -20.75 -30.58 9.56
C GLU A 328 -19.64 -29.68 10.05
N VAL A 329 -19.46 -28.48 9.45
CA VAL A 329 -18.37 -27.54 9.75
C VAL A 329 -18.91 -26.22 10.31
N ALA A 330 -19.68 -25.47 9.51
CA ALA A 330 -20.10 -24.12 9.89
C ALA A 330 -21.07 -24.09 11.09
N ALA A 331 -21.95 -25.09 11.25
CA ALA A 331 -22.87 -25.19 12.40
C ALA A 331 -22.14 -25.33 13.75
N HIS A 332 -20.95 -25.91 13.73
CA HIS A 332 -20.13 -26.16 14.93
C HIS A 332 -18.96 -25.19 15.08
N TRP A 333 -18.90 -24.14 14.23
CA TRP A 333 -17.83 -23.17 14.28
C TRP A 333 -17.92 -22.30 15.54
N PRO A 334 -16.82 -22.14 16.29
CA PRO A 334 -16.84 -21.47 17.60
C PRO A 334 -17.31 -20.01 17.54
N GLN A 335 -16.96 -19.32 16.47
CA GLN A 335 -17.25 -17.88 16.30
C GLN A 335 -18.35 -17.66 15.27
N ASP A 336 -19.52 -17.21 15.72
CA ASP A 336 -20.67 -16.99 14.84
C ASP A 336 -20.39 -15.99 13.73
N GLN A 337 -19.61 -14.95 14.02
CA GLN A 337 -19.24 -13.91 13.05
C GLN A 337 -18.40 -14.45 11.88
N GLU A 338 -17.63 -15.52 12.11
CA GLU A 338 -16.81 -16.14 11.06
C GLU A 338 -17.59 -17.09 10.15
N ARG A 339 -18.80 -17.50 10.50
CA ARG A 339 -19.57 -18.42 9.65
C ARG A 339 -19.76 -17.89 8.24
N GLY A 340 -19.99 -16.58 8.10
CA GLY A 340 -20.06 -15.94 6.79
C GLY A 340 -18.74 -15.99 6.03
N VAL A 341 -17.62 -15.80 6.73
CA VAL A 341 -16.26 -15.90 6.16
C VAL A 341 -16.01 -17.32 5.66
N LEU A 342 -16.29 -18.34 6.48
CA LEU A 342 -16.15 -19.76 6.10
C LEU A 342 -16.85 -20.08 4.77
N PHE A 343 -18.10 -19.64 4.60
CA PHE A 343 -18.85 -19.90 3.37
C PHE A 343 -18.22 -19.22 2.15
N ARG A 344 -17.73 -17.98 2.28
CA ARG A 344 -17.08 -17.27 1.18
C ARG A 344 -15.74 -17.89 0.81
N VAL A 345 -14.96 -18.31 1.82
CA VAL A 345 -13.69 -19.04 1.58
C VAL A 345 -13.95 -20.41 0.95
N PHE A 346 -15.00 -21.12 1.38
CA PHE A 346 -15.40 -22.36 0.73
C PHE A 346 -15.78 -22.17 -0.76
N GLN A 347 -16.32 -21.00 -1.11
CA GLN A 347 -16.63 -20.58 -2.48
C GLN A 347 -15.43 -20.01 -3.26
N GLY A 348 -14.27 -19.87 -2.63
CA GLY A 348 -13.02 -19.46 -3.29
C GLY A 348 -12.53 -18.06 -2.96
N SER A 349 -13.16 -17.35 -2.02
CA SER A 349 -12.62 -16.07 -1.51
C SER A 349 -11.35 -16.31 -0.69
N GLN A 350 -10.48 -15.30 -0.60
CA GLN A 350 -9.29 -15.34 0.23
C GLN A 350 -9.66 -15.10 1.70
N ALA A 351 -9.19 -15.94 2.60
CA ALA A 351 -9.57 -15.88 4.02
C ALA A 351 -9.12 -14.58 4.69
N VAL A 352 -7.92 -14.10 4.40
CA VAL A 352 -7.41 -12.83 4.93
C VAL A 352 -8.29 -11.66 4.53
N ASP A 353 -8.64 -11.55 3.25
CA ASP A 353 -9.48 -10.46 2.74
C ASP A 353 -10.86 -10.45 3.42
N GLU A 354 -11.43 -11.65 3.63
CA GLU A 354 -12.73 -11.80 4.26
C GLU A 354 -12.72 -11.48 5.76
N ILE A 355 -11.63 -11.79 6.47
CA ILE A 355 -11.46 -11.42 7.88
C ILE A 355 -11.24 -9.92 7.99
N ILE A 356 -10.41 -9.32 7.13
CA ILE A 356 -10.25 -7.86 7.09
C ILE A 356 -11.60 -7.18 6.82
N ALA A 357 -12.38 -7.70 5.87
CA ALA A 357 -13.74 -7.19 5.59
C ALA A 357 -14.69 -7.35 6.78
N LEU A 358 -14.57 -8.45 7.54
CA LEU A 358 -15.29 -8.64 8.79
C LEU A 358 -14.92 -7.57 9.81
N LEU A 359 -13.64 -7.36 10.06
CA LEU A 359 -13.15 -6.35 11.02
C LEU A 359 -13.58 -4.93 10.61
N LYS A 360 -13.46 -4.56 9.33
CA LYS A 360 -13.91 -3.26 8.82
C LYS A 360 -15.39 -2.95 9.08
N LYS A 361 -16.24 -3.95 9.17
CA LYS A 361 -17.65 -3.77 9.54
C LYS A 361 -17.85 -3.48 11.02
N HIS A 362 -16.87 -3.75 11.87
CA HIS A 362 -16.97 -3.62 13.32
C HIS A 362 -16.27 -2.38 13.89
N VAL A 363 -15.57 -1.58 13.08
CA VAL A 363 -14.90 -0.35 13.57
C VAL A 363 -15.86 0.81 13.87
N GLY A 364 -17.16 0.67 13.62
CA GLY A 364 -18.14 1.73 13.83
C GLY A 364 -18.40 2.09 15.30
N SER A 365 -18.11 1.19 16.26
CA SER A 365 -18.25 1.44 17.70
C SER A 365 -17.31 0.55 18.52
N GLN A 366 -16.95 1.00 19.74
CA GLN A 366 -16.09 0.21 20.63
C GLN A 366 -16.73 -1.14 20.99
N THR A 367 -18.03 -1.18 21.23
CA THR A 367 -18.74 -2.45 21.52
C THR A 367 -18.65 -3.44 20.35
N ALA A 368 -18.70 -2.95 19.11
CA ALA A 368 -18.53 -3.79 17.95
C ALA A 368 -17.08 -4.31 17.85
N VAL A 369 -16.07 -3.47 18.11
CA VAL A 369 -14.66 -3.88 18.18
C VAL A 369 -14.47 -4.95 19.25
N ASP A 370 -15.03 -4.77 20.43
CA ASP A 370 -14.94 -5.74 21.54
C ASP A 370 -15.53 -7.11 21.16
N SER A 371 -16.57 -7.14 20.32
CA SER A 371 -17.20 -8.37 19.86
C SER A 371 -16.32 -9.19 18.89
N VAL A 372 -15.29 -8.59 18.30
CA VAL A 372 -14.34 -9.24 17.38
C VAL A 372 -12.90 -9.27 17.92
N ARG A 373 -12.69 -8.82 19.16
CA ARG A 373 -11.38 -8.77 19.84
C ARG A 373 -10.66 -10.12 19.87
N TRP A 374 -11.38 -11.22 19.90
CA TRP A 374 -10.86 -12.58 19.85
C TRP A 374 -9.95 -12.83 18.63
N VAL A 375 -9.99 -11.98 17.60
CA VAL A 375 -9.10 -12.08 16.43
C VAL A 375 -7.65 -11.81 16.83
N TRP A 376 -7.38 -10.80 17.66
CA TRP A 376 -6.03 -10.39 18.07
C TRP A 376 -5.74 -10.61 19.55
N GLY A 377 -6.65 -11.23 20.30
CA GLY A 377 -6.44 -11.59 21.70
C GLY A 377 -6.62 -10.46 22.68
N ASP A 378 -5.84 -10.50 23.78
CA ASP A 378 -6.04 -9.63 24.94
C ASP A 378 -5.42 -8.23 24.81
N PHE A 379 -4.81 -7.91 23.67
CA PHE A 379 -4.27 -6.57 23.49
C PHE A 379 -5.39 -5.52 23.54
N GLN A 380 -5.17 -4.47 24.34
CA GLN A 380 -6.05 -3.33 24.45
C GLN A 380 -5.25 -2.06 24.16
N TRP A 381 -5.84 -1.19 23.35
CA TRP A 381 -5.27 0.13 23.11
C TRP A 381 -5.35 0.97 24.39
N ASN A 382 -4.23 1.59 24.77
CA ASN A 382 -4.18 2.44 25.96
C ASN A 382 -4.24 3.91 25.55
N ASP A 383 -5.39 4.54 25.68
CA ASP A 383 -5.66 5.94 25.36
C ASP A 383 -4.87 6.94 26.21
N ARG A 384 -4.41 6.52 27.40
CA ARG A 384 -3.62 7.38 28.32
C ARG A 384 -2.28 7.79 27.74
N VAL A 385 -1.69 6.95 26.88
CA VAL A 385 -0.42 7.27 26.21
C VAL A 385 -0.59 8.37 25.18
N VAL A 386 -1.79 8.53 24.63
CA VAL A 386 -2.13 9.55 23.63
C VAL A 386 -2.52 10.87 24.28
N GLY A 387 -3.08 10.84 25.51
CA GLY A 387 -3.53 12.02 26.25
C GLY A 387 -2.41 12.98 26.66
N ASP A 388 -1.18 12.50 26.80
CA ASP A 388 -0.01 13.32 27.15
C ASP A 388 0.57 14.10 25.96
N LEU A 389 -0.01 13.98 24.75
CA LEU A 389 0.41 14.74 23.55
C LEU A 389 -0.11 16.19 23.55
N ASP A 390 -1.04 16.55 24.45
CA ASP A 390 -1.61 17.89 24.60
C ASP A 390 -0.92 18.72 25.72
N ALA A 391 0.20 18.27 26.30
CA ALA A 391 0.92 18.94 27.39
C ALA A 391 2.15 19.73 26.90
#